data_a6a2abd0e1dd21aa494bb9eef852e851
#
_entry.id   a6a2abd0e1dd21aa494bb9eef852e851
#
_cell.length_a   1.000
_cell.length_b   1.000
_cell.length_c   1.000
_cell.angle_alpha   90.00
_cell.angle_beta   90.00
_cell.angle_gamma   90.00
#
_symmetry.space_group_name_H-M   'P 1'
#
loop_
_entity.id
_entity.type
_entity.pdbx_description
1 polymer ?
#
loop_
_entity_poly.entity_id
_entity_poly.type
_entity_poly.pdbx_seq_one_letter_code
_entity_poly.pdbx_strand_id
1 'polypeptide(L)'
;MAAKDIEFGTDARAKMLKGVEKLAKTVKVTLGPKGRNVMLDKSYGAPKITKDGVSVAKEVELSDKFENMGAQLVKEVAQKTADKAGDGTTTATVLAEAIITEGCKAVAAGMNPMDLKRGIDMAVEVVIDDVKKRSKAIQTSAEIAQVGTISANGDTSIGEYISKAMEKVGNDGVITVEDAKGLETELDVVEGMQFDRGYLSPYFMTNAEKMNCEFDNPYILFYDQKISSLQPMLPILEAVVQSGRPLLIIAEDIEGEALATLVVNRIRGGLKVCAVKAPGFGDRRKAMLQDMAVLTGGQVISEELGMKIENADLSMLGTAKRAEITKDDTTIIDGAGDKKDIKARTAQIKQEIEATKSDYDREKLQERLGKLSGGVAVLRVGGASEVEVKEKKDRIDDALNATRAAVKEGVVAGGGVALLYGTKALEALKPTNDDQKVGINIIKKALQAPIRQIAENAGVDGAVVVGKLLESKYTNYGYNAQSGEYTDMIKEGILDPTKVVRTALQDAASVAGLVITTEAMVTEAPQKECHCHGEAGGVGAMSGGMGF
;
A
#
# COMPACT_ATOMS: atom_id res chain seq x y z
N MET A 1 -30.33 -17.34 -11.98
CA MET A 1 -29.04 -16.73 -12.40
C MET A 1 -29.39 -15.59 -13.34
N ALA A 2 -28.77 -14.42 -13.18
CA ALA A 2 -28.93 -13.30 -14.11
C ALA A 2 -28.38 -13.67 -15.49
N ALA A 3 -29.04 -13.19 -16.56
CA ALA A 3 -28.54 -13.35 -17.93
C ALA A 3 -27.14 -12.74 -18.05
N LYS A 4 -26.33 -13.28 -18.94
CA LYS A 4 -24.96 -12.80 -19.19
C LYS A 4 -24.84 -12.28 -20.61
N ASP A 5 -24.16 -11.14 -20.76
CA ASP A 5 -23.68 -10.63 -22.04
C ASP A 5 -22.26 -11.12 -22.26
N ILE A 6 -21.99 -11.56 -23.49
CA ILE A 6 -20.69 -12.14 -23.85
C ILE A 6 -20.19 -11.45 -25.10
N GLU A 7 -18.93 -11.01 -25.07
CA GLU A 7 -18.22 -10.47 -26.24
C GLU A 7 -16.94 -11.25 -26.50
N PHE A 8 -16.55 -11.31 -27.76
CA PHE A 8 -15.42 -12.13 -28.23
C PHE A 8 -14.46 -11.32 -29.11
N GLY A 9 -13.23 -11.81 -29.19
CA GLY A 9 -12.26 -11.42 -30.19
C GLY A 9 -11.92 -9.92 -30.18
N THR A 10 -11.99 -9.31 -31.36
CA THR A 10 -11.63 -7.90 -31.58
C THR A 10 -12.54 -6.93 -30.84
N ASP A 11 -13.85 -7.20 -30.74
CA ASP A 11 -14.81 -6.30 -30.10
C ASP A 11 -14.59 -6.27 -28.59
N ALA A 12 -14.39 -7.44 -27.97
CA ALA A 12 -14.05 -7.55 -26.56
C ALA A 12 -12.75 -6.77 -26.25
N ARG A 13 -11.70 -6.97 -27.04
CA ARG A 13 -10.41 -6.28 -26.86
C ARG A 13 -10.53 -4.77 -27.07
N ALA A 14 -11.31 -4.31 -28.05
CA ALA A 14 -11.49 -2.87 -28.31
C ALA A 14 -12.18 -2.16 -27.12
N LYS A 15 -13.23 -2.76 -26.53
CA LYS A 15 -13.89 -2.20 -25.35
C LYS A 15 -12.99 -2.21 -24.13
N MET A 16 -12.29 -3.33 -23.89
CA MET A 16 -11.34 -3.43 -22.79
C MET A 16 -10.22 -2.38 -22.90
N LEU A 17 -9.61 -2.22 -24.09
CA LEU A 17 -8.58 -1.22 -24.35
C LEU A 17 -9.09 0.21 -24.08
N LYS A 18 -10.32 0.52 -24.48
CA LYS A 18 -10.93 1.83 -24.22
C LYS A 18 -11.10 2.12 -22.72
N GLY A 19 -11.40 1.09 -21.92
CA GLY A 19 -11.42 1.20 -20.46
C GLY A 19 -10.04 1.46 -19.87
N VAL A 20 -9.04 0.69 -20.33
CA VAL A 20 -7.63 0.87 -19.98
C VAL A 20 -7.16 2.30 -20.26
N GLU A 21 -7.42 2.80 -21.48
CA GLU A 21 -7.04 4.16 -21.88
C GLU A 21 -7.70 5.24 -21.03
N LYS A 22 -8.99 5.12 -20.72
CA LYS A 22 -9.70 6.09 -19.89
C LYS A 22 -9.07 6.20 -18.51
N LEU A 23 -8.85 5.07 -17.85
CA LEU A 23 -8.21 5.06 -16.53
C LEU A 23 -6.77 5.60 -16.61
N ALA A 24 -5.97 5.09 -17.53
CA ALA A 24 -4.58 5.50 -17.67
C ALA A 24 -4.44 7.00 -17.97
N LYS A 25 -5.29 7.57 -18.84
CA LYS A 25 -5.32 9.02 -19.13
C LYS A 25 -5.63 9.85 -17.88
N THR A 26 -6.48 9.36 -16.99
CA THR A 26 -6.80 10.05 -15.73
C THR A 26 -5.63 10.01 -14.75
N VAL A 27 -4.91 8.88 -14.67
CA VAL A 27 -3.80 8.69 -13.73
C VAL A 27 -2.51 9.35 -14.20
N LYS A 28 -2.11 9.20 -15.48
CA LYS A 28 -0.81 9.61 -16.01
C LYS A 28 -0.52 11.11 -15.99
N VAL A 29 -1.56 11.96 -15.85
CA VAL A 29 -1.39 13.41 -15.71
C VAL A 29 -0.70 13.80 -14.41
N THR A 30 -0.63 12.90 -13.43
CA THR A 30 0.02 13.14 -12.14
C THR A 30 1.52 12.85 -12.16
N LEU A 31 2.05 12.17 -13.21
CA LEU A 31 3.41 11.66 -13.26
C LEU A 31 4.46 12.77 -13.40
N GLY A 32 5.48 12.68 -12.57
CA GLY A 32 6.69 13.53 -12.64
C GLY A 32 6.55 14.89 -11.94
N PRO A 33 7.63 15.71 -11.92
CA PRO A 33 7.70 16.94 -11.13
C PRO A 33 6.71 18.01 -11.61
N LYS A 34 6.33 18.02 -12.89
CA LYS A 34 5.29 18.88 -13.46
C LYS A 34 3.94 18.18 -13.64
N GLY A 35 3.75 17.02 -13.00
CA GLY A 35 2.46 16.36 -12.90
C GLY A 35 1.43 17.24 -12.19
N ARG A 36 0.15 17.09 -12.58
CA ARG A 36 -0.97 17.90 -12.08
C ARG A 36 -1.88 17.11 -11.17
N ASN A 37 -2.58 17.79 -10.31
CA ASN A 37 -3.58 17.20 -9.43
C ASN A 37 -4.80 16.71 -10.23
N VAL A 38 -5.42 15.66 -9.72
CA VAL A 38 -6.75 15.18 -10.12
C VAL A 38 -7.74 15.52 -9.00
N MET A 39 -8.90 16.03 -9.39
CA MET A 39 -10.00 16.31 -8.46
C MET A 39 -10.99 15.14 -8.52
N LEU A 40 -11.30 14.58 -7.37
CA LEU A 40 -12.20 13.44 -7.20
C LEU A 40 -13.46 13.93 -6.47
N ASP A 41 -14.61 13.62 -7.02
CA ASP A 41 -15.90 13.89 -6.37
C ASP A 41 -16.08 12.96 -5.16
N LYS A 42 -16.79 13.45 -4.15
CA LYS A 42 -17.16 12.66 -2.98
C LYS A 42 -18.66 12.76 -2.75
N SER A 43 -19.28 11.67 -2.37
CA SER A 43 -20.71 11.62 -2.03
C SER A 43 -21.07 12.59 -0.88
N TYR A 44 -20.12 12.89 0.00
CA TYR A 44 -20.27 13.83 1.12
C TYR A 44 -18.95 14.59 1.35
N GLY A 45 -19.05 15.90 1.62
CA GLY A 45 -17.91 16.77 1.92
C GLY A 45 -17.30 17.44 0.69
N ALA A 46 -16.10 18.02 0.86
CA ALA A 46 -15.37 18.69 -0.22
C ALA A 46 -14.72 17.64 -1.16
N PRO A 47 -14.57 17.97 -2.47
CA PRO A 47 -13.83 17.12 -3.40
C PRO A 47 -12.41 16.83 -2.91
N LYS A 48 -11.94 15.60 -3.09
CA LYS A 48 -10.54 15.23 -2.81
C LYS A 48 -9.65 15.70 -3.94
N ILE A 49 -8.56 16.39 -3.62
CA ILE A 49 -7.51 16.78 -4.59
C ILE A 49 -6.29 15.92 -4.27
N THR A 50 -5.76 15.21 -5.28
CA THR A 50 -4.63 14.30 -5.07
C THR A 50 -3.76 14.16 -6.31
N LYS A 51 -2.49 13.81 -6.11
CA LYS A 51 -1.55 13.35 -7.16
C LYS A 51 -1.27 11.84 -7.05
N ASP A 52 -1.73 11.18 -6.00
CA ASP A 52 -1.52 9.75 -5.82
C ASP A 52 -2.28 8.94 -6.87
N GLY A 53 -1.51 8.17 -7.65
CA GLY A 53 -2.03 7.40 -8.77
C GLY A 53 -3.00 6.28 -8.34
N VAL A 54 -2.78 5.63 -7.20
CA VAL A 54 -3.67 4.57 -6.71
C VAL A 54 -4.99 5.15 -6.20
N SER A 55 -4.97 6.28 -5.51
CA SER A 55 -6.19 6.99 -5.09
C SER A 55 -7.04 7.39 -6.29
N VAL A 56 -6.41 7.94 -7.34
CA VAL A 56 -7.11 8.28 -8.59
C VAL A 56 -7.68 7.04 -9.27
N ALA A 57 -6.89 5.97 -9.38
CA ALA A 57 -7.33 4.74 -10.03
C ALA A 57 -8.53 4.08 -9.31
N LYS A 58 -8.56 4.11 -7.97
CA LYS A 58 -9.64 3.55 -7.16
C LYS A 58 -11.01 4.18 -7.44
N GLU A 59 -11.06 5.46 -7.73
CA GLU A 59 -12.30 6.20 -7.96
C GLU A 59 -12.83 6.06 -9.39
N VAL A 60 -12.03 5.54 -10.33
CA VAL A 60 -12.48 5.39 -11.73
C VAL A 60 -13.42 4.18 -11.84
N GLU A 61 -14.67 4.47 -12.16
CA GLU A 61 -15.68 3.48 -12.50
C GLU A 61 -16.41 3.90 -13.78
N LEU A 62 -16.58 2.98 -14.72
CA LEU A 62 -17.15 3.26 -16.04
C LEU A 62 -18.52 2.63 -16.17
N SER A 63 -19.45 3.35 -16.83
CA SER A 63 -20.83 2.91 -17.05
C SER A 63 -20.95 1.70 -17.96
N ASP A 64 -20.10 1.58 -18.99
CA ASP A 64 -20.04 0.39 -19.84
C ASP A 64 -19.29 -0.72 -19.08
N LYS A 65 -19.94 -1.85 -18.85
CA LYS A 65 -19.39 -2.96 -18.04
C LYS A 65 -18.14 -3.59 -18.66
N PHE A 66 -18.06 -3.67 -19.98
CA PHE A 66 -16.89 -4.23 -20.67
C PHE A 66 -15.71 -3.25 -20.63
N GLU A 67 -15.94 -1.96 -20.85
CA GLU A 67 -14.90 -0.94 -20.65
C GLU A 67 -14.45 -0.92 -19.18
N ASN A 68 -15.40 -1.04 -18.24
CA ASN A 68 -15.07 -1.07 -16.81
C ASN A 68 -14.18 -2.25 -16.42
N MET A 69 -14.37 -3.44 -17.01
CA MET A 69 -13.48 -4.59 -16.78
C MET A 69 -12.04 -4.26 -17.18
N GLY A 70 -11.83 -3.55 -18.30
CA GLY A 70 -10.49 -3.08 -18.69
C GLY A 70 -9.90 -2.08 -17.69
N ALA A 71 -10.71 -1.13 -17.22
CA ALA A 71 -10.29 -0.19 -16.17
C ALA A 71 -9.94 -0.91 -14.86
N GLN A 72 -10.76 -1.88 -14.43
CA GLN A 72 -10.51 -2.64 -13.20
C GLN A 72 -9.19 -3.43 -13.23
N LEU A 73 -8.79 -3.98 -14.39
CA LEU A 73 -7.50 -4.67 -14.53
C LEU A 73 -6.31 -3.74 -14.30
N VAL A 74 -6.36 -2.51 -14.84
CA VAL A 74 -5.28 -1.52 -14.60
C VAL A 74 -5.34 -0.97 -13.18
N LYS A 75 -6.53 -0.82 -12.59
CA LYS A 75 -6.69 -0.50 -11.17
C LYS A 75 -6.02 -1.55 -10.28
N GLU A 76 -6.14 -2.85 -10.63
CA GLU A 76 -5.46 -3.93 -9.92
C GLU A 76 -3.92 -3.81 -10.02
N VAL A 77 -3.38 -3.38 -11.19
CA VAL A 77 -1.93 -3.10 -11.32
C VAL A 77 -1.48 -2.04 -10.34
N ALA A 78 -2.19 -0.89 -10.30
CA ALA A 78 -1.86 0.19 -9.38
C ALA A 78 -1.94 -0.25 -7.91
N GLN A 79 -2.98 -1.01 -7.55
CA GLN A 79 -3.16 -1.53 -6.19
C GLN A 79 -2.05 -2.52 -5.80
N LYS A 80 -1.71 -3.49 -6.65
CA LYS A 80 -0.64 -4.46 -6.37
C LYS A 80 0.73 -3.78 -6.22
N THR A 81 0.99 -2.76 -7.04
CA THR A 81 2.24 -1.99 -6.93
C THR A 81 2.29 -1.21 -5.61
N ALA A 82 1.18 -0.58 -5.20
CA ALA A 82 1.05 0.06 -3.89
C ALA A 82 1.30 -0.93 -2.75
N ASP A 83 0.66 -2.09 -2.77
CA ASP A 83 0.77 -3.11 -1.71
C ASP A 83 2.21 -3.65 -1.56
N LYS A 84 2.96 -3.81 -2.67
CA LYS A 84 4.31 -4.38 -2.66
C LYS A 84 5.44 -3.37 -2.44
N ALA A 85 5.31 -2.20 -3.04
CA ALA A 85 6.37 -1.19 -3.08
C ALA A 85 5.99 0.13 -2.40
N GLY A 86 4.70 0.37 -2.20
CA GLY A 86 4.15 1.57 -1.56
C GLY A 86 4.23 2.84 -2.40
N ASP A 87 4.83 2.76 -3.60
CA ASP A 87 5.00 3.86 -4.55
C ASP A 87 5.10 3.32 -5.99
N GLY A 88 5.15 4.19 -7.00
CA GLY A 88 5.29 3.82 -8.42
C GLY A 88 4.00 3.40 -9.11
N THR A 89 2.85 3.63 -8.52
CA THR A 89 1.53 3.26 -9.02
C THR A 89 1.20 3.88 -10.36
N THR A 90 1.55 5.15 -10.55
CA THR A 90 1.40 5.88 -11.83
C THR A 90 2.31 5.31 -12.91
N THR A 91 3.57 5.00 -12.59
CA THR A 91 4.52 4.37 -13.52
C THR A 91 4.02 3.00 -13.96
N ALA A 92 3.51 2.19 -13.04
CA ALA A 92 2.94 0.88 -13.34
C ALA A 92 1.72 0.98 -14.27
N THR A 93 0.85 1.96 -14.03
CA THR A 93 -0.32 2.25 -14.89
C THR A 93 0.10 2.62 -16.31
N VAL A 94 1.10 3.50 -16.47
CA VAL A 94 1.63 3.92 -17.78
C VAL A 94 2.28 2.75 -18.52
N LEU A 95 3.02 1.90 -17.83
CA LEU A 95 3.61 0.69 -18.41
C LEU A 95 2.53 -0.29 -18.85
N ALA A 96 1.51 -0.53 -18.02
CA ALA A 96 0.40 -1.42 -18.34
C ALA A 96 -0.36 -0.94 -19.58
N GLU A 97 -0.73 0.36 -19.65
CA GLU A 97 -1.36 0.97 -20.83
C GLU A 97 -0.51 0.71 -22.10
N ALA A 98 0.79 0.97 -22.02
CA ALA A 98 1.68 0.83 -23.16
C ALA A 98 1.81 -0.63 -23.64
N ILE A 99 1.95 -1.58 -22.70
CA ILE A 99 2.07 -3.02 -23.03
C ILE A 99 0.77 -3.54 -23.62
N ILE A 100 -0.38 -3.21 -22.99
CA ILE A 100 -1.71 -3.65 -23.46
C ILE A 100 -2.00 -3.08 -24.83
N THR A 101 -1.74 -1.79 -25.07
CA THR A 101 -2.01 -1.13 -26.34
C THR A 101 -1.21 -1.75 -27.48
N GLU A 102 0.08 -1.95 -27.30
CA GLU A 102 0.94 -2.56 -28.33
C GLU A 102 0.64 -4.06 -28.48
N GLY A 103 0.33 -4.77 -27.40
CA GLY A 103 -0.06 -6.17 -27.42
C GLY A 103 -1.37 -6.42 -28.18
N CYS A 104 -2.40 -5.63 -27.91
CA CYS A 104 -3.68 -5.73 -28.63
C CYS A 104 -3.51 -5.44 -30.13
N LYS A 105 -2.64 -4.49 -30.52
CA LYS A 105 -2.30 -4.26 -31.94
C LYS A 105 -1.65 -5.49 -32.59
N ALA A 106 -0.71 -6.15 -31.90
CA ALA A 106 -0.04 -7.34 -32.39
C ALA A 106 -1.01 -8.51 -32.56
N VAL A 107 -1.92 -8.73 -31.59
CA VAL A 107 -2.95 -9.78 -31.68
C VAL A 107 -3.92 -9.48 -32.83
N ALA A 108 -4.33 -8.22 -33.02
CA ALA A 108 -5.17 -7.82 -34.14
C ALA A 108 -4.48 -8.01 -35.50
N ALA A 109 -3.15 -7.95 -35.54
CA ALA A 109 -2.34 -8.27 -36.72
C ALA A 109 -2.14 -9.79 -36.95
N GLY A 110 -2.75 -10.66 -36.13
CA GLY A 110 -2.73 -12.11 -36.29
C GLY A 110 -1.59 -12.83 -35.57
N MET A 111 -0.84 -12.15 -34.69
CA MET A 111 0.21 -12.77 -33.87
C MET A 111 -0.39 -13.69 -32.80
N ASN A 112 0.32 -14.78 -32.45
CA ASN A 112 -0.10 -15.70 -31.42
C ASN A 112 0.01 -15.06 -30.01
N PRO A 113 -1.12 -14.87 -29.28
CA PRO A 113 -1.11 -14.19 -27.99
C PRO A 113 -0.24 -14.88 -26.93
N MET A 114 -0.16 -16.21 -26.97
CA MET A 114 0.61 -16.99 -26.00
C MET A 114 2.12 -16.83 -26.23
N ASP A 115 2.56 -16.76 -27.49
CA ASP A 115 3.97 -16.52 -27.81
C ASP A 115 4.35 -15.04 -27.58
N LEU A 116 3.44 -14.10 -27.87
CA LEU A 116 3.62 -12.70 -27.47
C LEU A 116 3.87 -12.61 -25.96
N LYS A 117 3.02 -13.27 -25.14
CA LYS A 117 3.19 -13.29 -23.69
C LYS A 117 4.53 -13.88 -23.27
N ARG A 118 4.97 -14.99 -23.86
CA ARG A 118 6.29 -15.58 -23.56
C ARG A 118 7.43 -14.61 -23.87
N GLY A 119 7.35 -13.90 -25.00
CA GLY A 119 8.32 -12.87 -25.37
C GLY A 119 8.34 -11.68 -24.38
N ILE A 120 7.16 -11.26 -23.91
CA ILE A 120 7.00 -10.23 -22.86
C ILE A 120 7.65 -10.70 -21.56
N ASP A 121 7.33 -11.91 -21.09
CA ASP A 121 7.85 -12.46 -19.84
C ASP A 121 9.39 -12.55 -19.88
N MET A 122 9.98 -13.06 -20.97
CA MET A 122 11.44 -13.10 -21.19
C MET A 122 12.09 -11.71 -21.13
N ALA A 123 11.47 -10.73 -21.77
CA ALA A 123 11.99 -9.37 -21.80
C ALA A 123 11.95 -8.71 -20.41
N VAL A 124 10.87 -8.89 -19.68
CA VAL A 124 10.68 -8.35 -18.34
C VAL A 124 11.73 -8.91 -17.37
N GLU A 125 11.98 -10.22 -17.40
CA GLU A 125 12.99 -10.85 -16.54
C GLU A 125 14.39 -10.25 -16.77
N VAL A 126 14.80 -10.12 -18.04
CA VAL A 126 16.10 -9.53 -18.38
C VAL A 126 16.22 -8.07 -17.97
N VAL A 127 15.15 -7.27 -18.14
CA VAL A 127 15.17 -5.86 -17.72
C VAL A 127 15.24 -5.74 -16.20
N ILE A 128 14.50 -6.57 -15.47
CA ILE A 128 14.55 -6.58 -13.99
C ILE A 128 15.96 -6.91 -13.50
N ASP A 129 16.61 -7.90 -14.09
CA ASP A 129 17.97 -8.27 -13.73
C ASP A 129 18.98 -7.16 -14.06
N ASP A 130 18.81 -6.47 -15.18
CA ASP A 130 19.63 -5.31 -15.54
C ASP A 130 19.44 -4.13 -14.57
N VAL A 131 18.19 -3.82 -14.20
CA VAL A 131 17.87 -2.79 -13.21
C VAL A 131 18.50 -3.11 -11.86
N LYS A 132 18.40 -4.37 -11.39
CA LYS A 132 19.04 -4.82 -10.14
C LYS A 132 20.56 -4.70 -10.19
N LYS A 133 21.20 -5.05 -11.30
CA LYS A 133 22.66 -4.93 -11.49
C LYS A 133 23.14 -3.48 -11.45
N ARG A 134 22.30 -2.54 -11.90
CA ARG A 134 22.62 -1.09 -11.87
C ARG A 134 22.24 -0.42 -10.56
N SER A 135 21.61 -1.14 -9.65
CA SER A 135 21.22 -0.62 -8.35
C SER A 135 22.44 -0.25 -7.50
N LYS A 136 22.36 0.92 -6.87
CA LYS A 136 23.35 1.44 -5.92
C LYS A 136 22.73 1.43 -4.52
N ALA A 137 23.40 0.80 -3.56
CA ALA A 137 22.96 0.84 -2.16
C ALA A 137 23.04 2.26 -1.59
N ILE A 138 22.04 2.65 -0.80
CA ILE A 138 22.03 3.90 -0.03
C ILE A 138 22.97 3.77 1.14
N GLN A 139 23.82 4.77 1.34
CA GLN A 139 24.82 4.79 2.42
C GLN A 139 24.69 5.99 3.35
N THR A 140 24.06 7.07 2.92
CA THR A 140 24.04 8.34 3.65
C THR A 140 22.63 8.87 3.89
N SER A 141 22.44 9.61 5.00
CA SER A 141 21.20 10.31 5.32
C SER A 141 20.82 11.33 4.22
N ALA A 142 21.80 11.89 3.51
CA ALA A 142 21.56 12.79 2.39
C ALA A 142 20.90 12.07 1.19
N GLU A 143 21.35 10.85 0.87
CA GLU A 143 20.72 10.03 -0.18
C GLU A 143 19.29 9.63 0.22
N ILE A 144 19.04 9.34 1.50
CA ILE A 144 17.70 9.10 2.05
C ILE A 144 16.80 10.32 1.84
N ALA A 145 17.30 11.52 2.19
CA ALA A 145 16.56 12.77 1.99
C ALA A 145 16.25 13.04 0.52
N GLN A 146 17.19 12.74 -0.39
CA GLN A 146 16.97 12.88 -1.85
C GLN A 146 15.83 11.97 -2.36
N VAL A 147 15.82 10.69 -1.97
CA VAL A 147 14.75 9.76 -2.34
C VAL A 147 13.40 10.26 -1.81
N GLY A 148 13.34 10.65 -0.54
CA GLY A 148 12.13 11.21 0.07
C GLY A 148 11.64 12.48 -0.64
N THR A 149 12.57 13.36 -1.02
CA THR A 149 12.26 14.58 -1.77
C THR A 149 11.67 14.28 -3.15
N ILE A 150 12.25 13.34 -3.88
CA ILE A 150 11.77 12.99 -5.24
C ILE A 150 10.36 12.37 -5.16
N SER A 151 10.15 11.42 -4.26
CA SER A 151 8.83 10.79 -4.07
C SER A 151 7.79 11.79 -3.55
N ALA A 152 8.21 12.79 -2.76
CA ALA A 152 7.37 13.90 -2.32
C ALA A 152 7.18 15.00 -3.38
N ASN A 153 7.39 14.73 -4.67
CA ASN A 153 7.26 15.68 -5.78
C ASN A 153 8.16 16.93 -5.67
N GLY A 154 9.36 16.79 -5.12
CA GLY A 154 10.37 17.86 -5.00
C GLY A 154 10.28 18.65 -3.70
N ASP A 155 9.46 18.24 -2.74
CA ASP A 155 9.38 18.88 -1.42
C ASP A 155 10.56 18.43 -0.53
N THR A 156 11.58 19.28 -0.45
CA THR A 156 12.80 19.00 0.33
C THR A 156 12.54 18.88 1.82
N SER A 157 11.53 19.56 2.35
CA SER A 157 11.21 19.52 3.78
C SER A 157 10.73 18.12 4.19
N ILE A 158 9.94 17.46 3.36
CA ILE A 158 9.49 16.08 3.58
C ILE A 158 10.68 15.12 3.58
N GLY A 159 11.57 15.23 2.59
CA GLY A 159 12.79 14.41 2.54
C GLY A 159 13.66 14.54 3.78
N GLU A 160 13.84 15.78 4.29
CA GLU A 160 14.58 16.04 5.52
C GLU A 160 13.91 15.45 6.76
N TYR A 161 12.59 15.57 6.91
CA TYR A 161 11.85 14.96 8.04
C TYR A 161 11.99 13.46 8.04
N ILE A 162 11.87 12.80 6.88
CA ILE A 162 12.03 11.34 6.76
C ILE A 162 13.47 10.92 7.11
N SER A 163 14.46 11.61 6.58
CA SER A 163 15.87 11.33 6.88
C SER A 163 16.17 11.48 8.37
N LYS A 164 15.72 12.56 9.01
CA LYS A 164 15.86 12.79 10.46
C LYS A 164 15.11 11.74 11.28
N ALA A 165 13.94 11.31 10.83
CA ALA A 165 13.18 10.26 11.49
C ALA A 165 13.95 8.93 11.45
N MET A 166 14.44 8.52 10.26
CA MET A 166 15.22 7.29 10.11
C MET A 166 16.54 7.32 10.87
N GLU A 167 17.18 8.47 10.98
CA GLU A 167 18.38 8.63 11.80
C GLU A 167 18.10 8.37 13.30
N LYS A 168 16.93 8.81 13.80
CA LYS A 168 16.54 8.64 15.21
C LYS A 168 16.09 7.23 15.54
N VAL A 169 15.31 6.58 14.68
CA VAL A 169 14.73 5.25 14.96
C VAL A 169 15.46 4.11 14.24
N GLY A 170 16.42 4.41 13.36
CA GLY A 170 17.13 3.44 12.53
C GLY A 170 16.39 3.13 11.22
N ASN A 171 17.09 2.42 10.32
CA ASN A 171 16.58 2.10 8.98
C ASN A 171 15.34 1.19 8.99
N ASP A 172 15.24 0.31 9.97
CA ASP A 172 14.09 -0.59 10.19
C ASP A 172 13.11 -0.02 11.22
N GLY A 173 13.35 1.21 11.69
CA GLY A 173 12.52 1.88 12.69
C GLY A 173 11.13 2.24 12.16
N VAL A 174 10.19 2.33 13.09
CA VAL A 174 8.80 2.65 12.77
C VAL A 174 8.64 4.16 12.67
N ILE A 175 8.06 4.61 11.55
CA ILE A 175 7.68 6.01 11.34
C ILE A 175 6.19 6.02 11.01
N THR A 176 5.42 6.77 11.78
CA THR A 176 3.97 6.97 11.60
C THR A 176 3.66 8.42 11.26
N VAL A 177 2.56 8.63 10.54
CA VAL A 177 2.14 9.96 10.09
C VAL A 177 0.80 10.31 10.71
N GLU A 178 0.74 11.37 11.50
CA GLU A 178 -0.45 11.84 12.21
C GLU A 178 -0.81 13.28 11.81
N ASP A 179 -2.02 13.71 12.12
CA ASP A 179 -2.43 15.09 11.96
C ASP A 179 -1.87 15.94 13.11
N ALA A 180 -1.23 17.07 12.79
CA ALA A 180 -0.86 18.05 13.79
C ALA A 180 -2.09 18.88 14.22
N LYS A 181 -2.03 19.43 15.41
CA LYS A 181 -3.04 20.42 15.88
C LYS A 181 -2.74 21.83 15.39
N GLY A 182 -1.54 22.05 14.84
CA GLY A 182 -1.02 23.34 14.39
C GLY A 182 -0.78 23.40 12.88
N LEU A 183 -0.21 24.52 12.44
CA LEU A 183 0.13 24.76 11.03
C LEU A 183 1.45 24.12 10.62
N GLU A 184 2.35 23.88 11.58
CA GLU A 184 3.70 23.38 11.34
C GLU A 184 3.75 21.85 11.44
N THR A 185 4.65 21.27 10.65
CA THR A 185 4.94 19.82 10.72
C THR A 185 6.02 19.56 11.74
N GLU A 186 5.79 18.61 12.65
CA GLU A 186 6.66 18.28 13.77
C GLU A 186 7.09 16.81 13.73
N LEU A 187 8.31 16.53 14.18
CA LEU A 187 8.86 15.17 14.32
C LEU A 187 9.17 14.88 15.78
N ASP A 188 8.40 13.97 16.37
CA ASP A 188 8.62 13.44 17.70
C ASP A 188 9.07 11.98 17.66
N VAL A 189 9.79 11.55 18.70
CA VAL A 189 10.08 10.13 18.94
C VAL A 189 9.49 9.74 20.27
N VAL A 190 8.61 8.74 20.23
CA VAL A 190 7.88 8.25 21.39
C VAL A 190 8.19 6.77 21.65
N GLU A 191 7.91 6.32 22.87
CA GLU A 191 8.00 4.90 23.21
C GLU A 191 6.94 4.13 22.39
N GLY A 192 7.34 3.06 21.72
CA GLY A 192 6.42 2.30 20.89
C GLY A 192 7.07 1.07 20.25
N MET A 193 6.24 0.23 19.66
CA MET A 193 6.70 -1.00 19.01
C MET A 193 5.79 -1.38 17.84
N GLN A 194 6.39 -1.92 16.79
CA GLN A 194 5.67 -2.59 15.70
C GLN A 194 6.02 -4.08 15.64
N PHE A 195 5.03 -4.90 15.30
CA PHE A 195 5.23 -6.32 15.04
C PHE A 195 4.38 -6.81 13.86
N ASP A 196 4.87 -7.86 13.19
CA ASP A 196 4.36 -8.40 11.92
C ASP A 196 3.15 -9.32 12.16
N ARG A 197 2.05 -8.77 12.65
CA ARG A 197 0.74 -9.43 12.76
C ARG A 197 -0.34 -8.36 12.67
N GLY A 198 -1.25 -8.53 11.72
CA GLY A 198 -2.38 -7.63 11.54
C GLY A 198 -3.68 -8.18 12.13
N TYR A 199 -4.77 -7.51 11.82
CA TYR A 199 -6.10 -7.90 12.31
C TYR A 199 -6.53 -9.28 11.79
N LEU A 200 -7.19 -10.06 12.65
CA LEU A 200 -7.70 -11.41 12.31
C LEU A 200 -8.93 -11.38 11.40
N SER A 201 -9.58 -10.23 11.25
CA SER A 201 -10.74 -10.08 10.37
C SER A 201 -10.80 -8.67 9.78
N PRO A 202 -11.06 -8.52 8.47
CA PRO A 202 -11.26 -7.20 7.84
C PRO A 202 -12.43 -6.40 8.45
N TYR A 203 -13.37 -7.06 9.10
CA TYR A 203 -14.49 -6.39 9.77
C TYR A 203 -14.09 -5.57 11.01
N PHE A 204 -12.85 -5.68 11.49
CA PHE A 204 -12.31 -4.83 12.54
C PHE A 204 -11.87 -3.45 12.06
N MET A 205 -11.72 -3.25 10.75
CA MET A 205 -11.27 -1.96 10.19
C MET A 205 -12.17 -0.81 10.64
N THR A 206 -11.53 0.31 11.04
CA THR A 206 -12.19 1.58 11.35
C THR A 206 -12.10 2.57 10.19
N ASN A 207 -11.07 2.42 9.36
CA ASN A 207 -10.82 3.25 8.19
C ASN A 207 -10.76 2.37 6.93
N ALA A 208 -11.80 2.43 6.11
CA ALA A 208 -11.89 1.64 4.88
C ALA A 208 -10.97 2.17 3.75
N GLU A 209 -10.66 3.48 3.74
CA GLU A 209 -9.77 4.08 2.73
C GLU A 209 -8.33 3.56 2.91
N LYS A 210 -7.85 3.50 4.17
CA LYS A 210 -6.52 3.01 4.53
C LYS A 210 -6.47 1.51 4.79
N MET A 211 -7.60 0.83 4.82
CA MET A 211 -7.74 -0.59 5.19
C MET A 211 -7.07 -0.93 6.52
N ASN A 212 -7.16 -0.05 7.50
CA ASN A 212 -6.60 -0.22 8.82
C ASN A 212 -7.63 -0.03 9.95
N CYS A 213 -7.23 -0.43 11.16
CA CYS A 213 -7.94 -0.19 12.39
C CYS A 213 -7.12 0.79 13.24
N GLU A 214 -7.66 1.96 13.51
CA GLU A 214 -7.03 3.01 14.33
C GLU A 214 -7.79 3.17 15.64
N PHE A 215 -7.09 3.08 16.77
CA PHE A 215 -7.63 3.26 18.11
C PHE A 215 -6.87 4.33 18.87
N ASP A 216 -7.59 5.31 19.39
CA ASP A 216 -7.06 6.31 20.31
C ASP A 216 -7.32 5.88 21.76
N ASN A 217 -6.28 5.96 22.58
CA ASN A 217 -6.28 5.54 23.99
C ASN A 217 -6.85 4.13 24.23
N PRO A 218 -6.40 3.09 23.48
CA PRO A 218 -6.92 1.75 23.65
C PRO A 218 -6.50 1.13 24.98
N TYR A 219 -7.33 0.21 25.48
CA TYR A 219 -6.88 -0.85 26.34
C TYR A 219 -6.26 -1.97 25.51
N ILE A 220 -5.23 -2.64 26.03
CA ILE A 220 -4.53 -3.73 25.34
C ILE A 220 -4.50 -4.95 26.25
N LEU A 221 -5.14 -6.01 25.83
CA LEU A 221 -5.16 -7.30 26.55
C LEU A 221 -4.08 -8.21 25.97
N PHE A 222 -3.18 -8.71 26.81
CA PHE A 222 -2.17 -9.69 26.44
C PHE A 222 -2.51 -11.06 27.06
N TYR A 223 -2.69 -12.08 26.20
CA TYR A 223 -3.01 -13.43 26.62
C TYR A 223 -2.11 -14.43 25.92
N ASP A 224 -1.50 -15.35 26.68
CA ASP A 224 -0.51 -16.28 26.14
C ASP A 224 -1.10 -17.57 25.54
N GLN A 225 -2.42 -17.73 25.58
CA GLN A 225 -3.13 -18.90 25.04
C GLN A 225 -4.13 -18.52 23.95
N LYS A 226 -4.80 -19.53 23.40
CA LYS A 226 -5.88 -19.37 22.43
C LYS A 226 -7.20 -18.99 23.08
N ILE A 227 -7.97 -18.17 22.40
CA ILE A 227 -9.32 -17.77 22.80
C ILE A 227 -10.32 -18.40 21.81
N SER A 228 -11.03 -19.44 22.25
CA SER A 228 -12.06 -20.11 21.43
C SER A 228 -13.48 -19.74 21.89
N SER A 229 -13.64 -19.29 23.15
CA SER A 229 -14.90 -18.85 23.74
C SER A 229 -14.74 -17.49 24.43
N LEU A 230 -15.75 -16.62 24.34
CA LEU A 230 -15.74 -15.32 25.00
C LEU A 230 -16.31 -15.36 26.43
N GLN A 231 -16.94 -16.46 26.84
CA GLN A 231 -17.54 -16.54 28.19
C GLN A 231 -16.57 -16.19 29.32
N PRO A 232 -15.32 -16.70 29.32
CA PRO A 232 -14.34 -16.34 30.34
C PRO A 232 -13.96 -14.86 30.34
N MET A 233 -14.12 -14.18 29.19
CA MET A 233 -13.76 -12.78 29.02
C MET A 233 -14.90 -11.79 29.28
N LEU A 234 -16.12 -12.26 29.52
CA LEU A 234 -17.28 -11.37 29.65
C LEU A 234 -17.08 -10.27 30.70
N PRO A 235 -16.53 -10.53 31.91
CA PRO A 235 -16.34 -9.48 32.90
C PRO A 235 -15.45 -8.34 32.42
N ILE A 236 -14.33 -8.65 31.75
CA ILE A 236 -13.41 -7.64 31.26
C ILE A 236 -14.00 -6.90 30.03
N LEU A 237 -14.73 -7.60 29.16
CA LEU A 237 -15.39 -6.97 28.02
C LEU A 237 -16.48 -5.98 28.47
N GLU A 238 -17.27 -6.32 29.48
CA GLU A 238 -18.27 -5.43 30.08
C GLU A 238 -17.62 -4.19 30.69
N ALA A 239 -16.54 -4.37 31.46
CA ALA A 239 -15.78 -3.27 32.03
C ALA A 239 -15.20 -2.32 30.95
N VAL A 240 -14.68 -2.87 29.85
CA VAL A 240 -14.19 -2.09 28.70
C VAL A 240 -15.34 -1.33 28.03
N VAL A 241 -16.49 -1.96 27.79
CA VAL A 241 -17.67 -1.28 27.22
C VAL A 241 -18.12 -0.13 28.12
N GLN A 242 -18.17 -0.33 29.43
CA GLN A 242 -18.55 0.73 30.39
C GLN A 242 -17.56 1.90 30.38
N SER A 243 -16.27 1.65 30.13
CA SER A 243 -15.25 2.69 30.02
C SER A 243 -15.36 3.53 28.74
N GLY A 244 -16.03 3.02 27.70
CA GLY A 244 -16.14 3.65 26.38
C GLY A 244 -14.85 3.64 25.54
N ARG A 245 -13.74 3.08 26.07
CA ARG A 245 -12.44 3.00 25.38
C ARG A 245 -12.39 1.78 24.45
N PRO A 246 -11.62 1.84 23.33
CA PRO A 246 -11.42 0.71 22.47
C PRO A 246 -10.51 -0.36 23.11
N LEU A 247 -10.65 -1.61 22.68
CA LEU A 247 -9.88 -2.75 23.14
C LEU A 247 -9.11 -3.40 21.99
N LEU A 248 -7.80 -3.51 22.14
CA LEU A 248 -6.95 -4.35 21.32
C LEU A 248 -6.66 -5.66 22.07
N ILE A 249 -6.99 -6.80 21.47
CA ILE A 249 -6.72 -8.11 22.05
C ILE A 249 -5.54 -8.74 21.28
N ILE A 250 -4.47 -9.05 22.01
CA ILE A 250 -3.29 -9.74 21.48
C ILE A 250 -3.17 -11.07 22.19
N ALA A 251 -3.53 -12.15 21.51
CA ALA A 251 -3.54 -13.50 22.06
C ALA A 251 -2.75 -14.46 21.16
N GLU A 252 -2.46 -15.66 21.66
CA GLU A 252 -1.85 -16.72 20.82
C GLU A 252 -2.63 -16.92 19.52
N ASP A 253 -3.93 -17.06 19.64
CA ASP A 253 -4.89 -17.11 18.53
C ASP A 253 -6.29 -16.76 19.04
N ILE A 254 -7.16 -16.29 18.15
CA ILE A 254 -8.58 -16.06 18.45
C ILE A 254 -9.37 -16.68 17.31
N GLU A 255 -10.11 -17.72 17.60
CA GLU A 255 -10.72 -18.56 16.58
C GLU A 255 -12.18 -18.94 16.91
N GLY A 256 -12.88 -19.51 15.94
CA GLY A 256 -14.21 -20.08 16.11
C GLY A 256 -15.26 -19.09 16.56
N GLU A 257 -16.02 -19.46 17.60
CA GLU A 257 -17.13 -18.67 18.14
C GLU A 257 -16.66 -17.34 18.72
N ALA A 258 -15.47 -17.31 19.34
CA ALA A 258 -14.94 -16.09 19.95
C ALA A 258 -14.71 -15.00 18.89
N LEU A 259 -14.03 -15.33 17.80
CA LEU A 259 -13.78 -14.38 16.71
C LEU A 259 -15.09 -13.90 16.05
N ALA A 260 -16.00 -14.82 15.75
CA ALA A 260 -17.29 -14.49 15.15
C ALA A 260 -18.11 -13.53 16.03
N THR A 261 -18.12 -13.79 17.35
CA THR A 261 -18.86 -12.96 18.30
C THR A 261 -18.23 -11.56 18.46
N LEU A 262 -16.90 -11.44 18.48
CA LEU A 262 -16.20 -10.15 18.48
C LEU A 262 -16.54 -9.33 17.23
N VAL A 263 -16.51 -9.98 16.06
CA VAL A 263 -16.88 -9.33 14.77
C VAL A 263 -18.32 -8.84 14.79
N VAL A 264 -19.28 -9.67 15.23
CA VAL A 264 -20.69 -9.28 15.32
C VAL A 264 -20.89 -8.10 16.26
N ASN A 265 -20.26 -8.11 17.44
CA ASN A 265 -20.36 -6.99 18.40
C ASN A 265 -19.70 -5.72 17.85
N ARG A 266 -18.61 -5.84 17.11
CA ARG A 266 -17.97 -4.70 16.42
C ARG A 266 -18.90 -4.09 15.37
N ILE A 267 -19.52 -4.92 14.51
CA ILE A 267 -20.45 -4.47 13.45
C ILE A 267 -21.68 -3.80 14.05
N ARG A 268 -22.21 -4.34 15.15
CA ARG A 268 -23.37 -3.77 15.86
C ARG A 268 -23.04 -2.47 16.63
N GLY A 269 -21.77 -2.06 16.67
CA GLY A 269 -21.32 -0.86 17.36
C GLY A 269 -21.30 -0.99 18.90
N GLY A 270 -21.55 -2.18 19.46
CA GLY A 270 -21.59 -2.40 20.91
C GLY A 270 -20.20 -2.45 21.56
N LEU A 271 -19.17 -2.81 20.81
CA LEU A 271 -17.80 -2.91 21.31
C LEU A 271 -16.80 -2.41 20.24
N LYS A 272 -15.95 -1.47 20.60
CA LYS A 272 -14.82 -1.04 19.75
C LYS A 272 -13.65 -1.99 20.01
N VAL A 273 -13.50 -3.02 19.18
CA VAL A 273 -12.51 -4.08 19.39
C VAL A 273 -11.76 -4.41 18.11
N CYS A 274 -10.50 -4.77 18.27
CA CYS A 274 -9.69 -5.43 17.24
C CYS A 274 -8.94 -6.60 17.87
N ALA A 275 -8.84 -7.69 17.16
CA ALA A 275 -8.18 -8.91 17.58
C ALA A 275 -7.00 -9.22 16.67
N VAL A 276 -5.84 -9.50 17.26
CA VAL A 276 -4.57 -9.72 16.60
C VAL A 276 -3.89 -10.95 17.19
N LYS A 277 -3.21 -11.72 16.35
CA LYS A 277 -2.40 -12.84 16.78
C LYS A 277 -1.05 -12.38 17.33
N ALA A 278 -0.63 -12.90 18.47
CA ALA A 278 0.67 -12.60 19.04
C ALA A 278 1.82 -13.03 18.10
N PRO A 279 2.88 -12.21 17.97
CA PRO A 279 4.02 -12.54 17.13
C PRO A 279 4.89 -13.64 17.75
N GLY A 280 5.57 -14.44 16.92
CA GLY A 280 6.45 -15.51 17.34
C GLY A 280 5.73 -16.82 17.73
N PHE A 281 6.50 -17.78 18.23
CA PHE A 281 6.03 -19.10 18.65
C PHE A 281 6.71 -19.52 19.95
N GLY A 282 6.02 -20.32 20.79
CA GLY A 282 6.58 -20.86 22.02
C GLY A 282 7.10 -19.76 22.96
N ASP A 283 8.28 -19.98 23.54
CA ASP A 283 8.90 -19.05 24.50
C ASP A 283 9.18 -17.66 23.92
N ARG A 284 9.45 -17.57 22.61
CA ARG A 284 9.62 -16.27 21.94
C ARG A 284 8.33 -15.45 21.93
N ARG A 285 7.19 -16.10 21.70
CA ARG A 285 5.89 -15.42 21.76
C ARG A 285 5.64 -14.88 23.16
N LYS A 286 5.88 -15.68 24.21
CA LYS A 286 5.75 -15.24 25.61
C LYS A 286 6.67 -14.06 25.92
N ALA A 287 7.92 -14.11 25.45
CA ALA A 287 8.89 -13.03 25.64
C ALA A 287 8.44 -11.73 24.93
N MET A 288 7.91 -11.83 23.71
CA MET A 288 7.39 -10.65 22.98
C MET A 288 6.12 -10.08 23.62
N LEU A 289 5.19 -10.94 24.08
CA LEU A 289 4.03 -10.48 24.86
C LEU A 289 4.47 -9.72 26.11
N GLN A 290 5.49 -10.23 26.83
CA GLN A 290 6.04 -9.56 28.02
C GLN A 290 6.69 -8.21 27.67
N ASP A 291 7.40 -8.10 26.54
CA ASP A 291 8.01 -6.85 26.08
C ASP A 291 6.92 -5.81 25.78
N MET A 292 5.82 -6.21 25.12
CA MET A 292 4.68 -5.34 24.84
C MET A 292 3.93 -4.95 26.12
N ALA A 293 3.78 -5.87 27.06
CA ALA A 293 3.15 -5.59 28.35
C ALA A 293 3.95 -4.53 29.15
N VAL A 294 5.27 -4.68 29.22
CA VAL A 294 6.16 -3.69 29.85
C VAL A 294 6.08 -2.34 29.16
N LEU A 295 6.06 -2.32 27.82
CA LEU A 295 5.94 -1.09 27.03
C LEU A 295 4.64 -0.33 27.29
N THR A 296 3.55 -1.03 27.57
CA THR A 296 2.21 -0.47 27.70
C THR A 296 1.72 -0.36 29.16
N GLY A 297 2.56 -0.78 30.11
CA GLY A 297 2.22 -0.80 31.54
C GLY A 297 1.16 -1.84 31.91
N GLY A 298 0.97 -2.88 31.08
CA GLY A 298 0.06 -3.98 31.32
C GLY A 298 0.75 -5.23 31.85
N GLN A 299 -0.03 -6.32 31.95
CA GLN A 299 0.44 -7.64 32.36
C GLN A 299 0.02 -8.69 31.34
N VAL A 300 0.88 -9.68 31.12
CA VAL A 300 0.51 -10.87 30.33
C VAL A 300 -0.29 -11.80 31.21
N ILE A 301 -1.52 -12.08 30.82
CA ILE A 301 -2.36 -13.08 31.49
C ILE A 301 -1.89 -14.45 31.03
N SER A 302 -1.33 -15.23 31.97
CA SER A 302 -0.75 -16.55 31.71
C SER A 302 -1.22 -17.54 32.76
N GLU A 303 -1.80 -18.65 32.31
CA GLU A 303 -2.21 -19.73 33.20
C GLU A 303 -1.02 -20.41 33.90
N GLU A 304 0.16 -20.41 33.25
CA GLU A 304 1.40 -20.92 33.86
C GLU A 304 1.82 -20.11 35.09
N LEU A 305 1.46 -18.82 35.11
CA LEU A 305 1.68 -17.93 36.25
C LEU A 305 0.50 -17.96 37.26
N GLY A 306 -0.48 -18.84 37.06
CA GLY A 306 -1.67 -18.96 37.89
C GLY A 306 -2.73 -17.89 37.64
N MET A 307 -2.59 -17.09 36.57
CA MET A 307 -3.56 -16.06 36.20
C MET A 307 -4.62 -16.67 35.26
N LYS A 308 -5.89 -16.44 35.59
CA LYS A 308 -7.02 -16.83 34.74
C LYS A 308 -7.64 -15.60 34.10
N ILE A 309 -8.06 -15.73 32.85
CA ILE A 309 -8.66 -14.64 32.10
C ILE A 309 -9.99 -14.14 32.71
N GLU A 310 -10.71 -15.02 33.43
CA GLU A 310 -11.94 -14.69 34.16
C GLU A 310 -11.71 -13.66 35.28
N ASN A 311 -10.49 -13.63 35.82
CA ASN A 311 -10.10 -12.73 36.90
C ASN A 311 -9.39 -11.47 36.41
N ALA A 312 -9.34 -11.28 35.09
CA ALA A 312 -8.73 -10.09 34.51
C ALA A 312 -9.56 -8.84 34.81
N ASP A 313 -8.88 -7.76 35.19
CA ASP A 313 -9.46 -6.46 35.40
C ASP A 313 -8.78 -5.38 34.56
N LEU A 314 -9.34 -4.15 34.55
CA LEU A 314 -8.81 -3.06 33.75
C LEU A 314 -7.38 -2.63 34.15
N SER A 315 -6.95 -2.90 35.39
CA SER A 315 -5.61 -2.55 35.87
C SER A 315 -4.51 -3.46 35.28
N MET A 316 -4.89 -4.66 34.84
CA MET A 316 -3.98 -5.61 34.18
C MET A 316 -3.79 -5.30 32.70
N LEU A 317 -4.69 -4.49 32.10
CA LEU A 317 -4.61 -4.13 30.69
C LEU A 317 -3.52 -3.10 30.45
N GLY A 318 -2.75 -3.29 29.38
CA GLY A 318 -1.88 -2.25 28.88
C GLY A 318 -2.66 -1.09 28.29
N THR A 319 -2.02 0.06 28.19
CA THR A 319 -2.59 1.26 27.56
C THR A 319 -1.55 1.93 26.68
N ALA A 320 -2.00 2.59 25.62
CA ALA A 320 -1.17 3.39 24.75
C ALA A 320 -1.96 4.63 24.30
N LYS A 321 -1.26 5.63 23.79
CA LYS A 321 -1.94 6.81 23.22
C LYS A 321 -2.67 6.44 21.93
N ARG A 322 -2.06 5.58 21.11
CA ARG A 322 -2.65 5.12 19.86
C ARG A 322 -2.20 3.68 19.52
N ALA A 323 -3.08 2.94 18.87
CA ALA A 323 -2.74 1.68 18.21
C ALA A 323 -3.24 1.71 16.77
N GLU A 324 -2.38 1.30 15.84
CA GLU A 324 -2.69 1.21 14.42
C GLU A 324 -2.46 -0.23 13.96
N ILE A 325 -3.49 -0.85 13.40
CA ILE A 325 -3.48 -2.25 12.99
C ILE A 325 -3.84 -2.31 11.51
N THR A 326 -2.91 -2.78 10.69
CA THR A 326 -3.11 -3.05 9.28
C THR A 326 -3.45 -4.53 9.05
N LYS A 327 -3.50 -4.97 7.82
CA LYS A 327 -3.66 -6.38 7.48
C LYS A 327 -2.47 -7.23 7.94
N ASP A 328 -1.27 -6.67 7.91
CA ASP A 328 -0.02 -7.40 8.10
C ASP A 328 0.73 -7.03 9.39
N ASP A 329 0.51 -5.82 9.90
CA ASP A 329 1.28 -5.24 11.01
C ASP A 329 0.39 -4.63 12.08
N THR A 330 0.90 -4.59 13.32
CA THR A 330 0.34 -3.84 14.44
C THR A 330 1.40 -2.92 15.03
N THR A 331 1.09 -1.63 15.14
CA THR A 331 1.94 -0.59 15.72
C THR A 331 1.29 -0.04 16.99
N ILE A 332 2.02 -0.09 18.11
CA ILE A 332 1.65 0.53 19.38
C ILE A 332 2.48 1.82 19.52
N ILE A 333 1.82 2.94 19.71
CA ILE A 333 2.43 4.27 19.72
C ILE A 333 2.21 4.89 21.09
N ASP A 334 3.28 5.39 21.72
CA ASP A 334 3.28 6.07 23.01
C ASP A 334 2.63 5.20 24.09
N GLY A 335 3.25 4.04 24.35
CA GLY A 335 2.83 3.11 25.41
C GLY A 335 2.99 3.74 26.80
N ALA A 336 2.07 3.43 27.69
CA ALA A 336 2.02 4.03 29.04
C ALA A 336 2.93 3.33 30.07
N GLY A 337 3.86 2.44 29.63
CA GLY A 337 4.80 1.76 30.51
C GLY A 337 5.80 2.69 31.18
N ASP A 338 6.26 2.32 32.38
CA ASP A 338 7.31 3.09 33.05
C ASP A 338 8.64 2.97 32.32
N LYS A 339 9.26 4.10 32.03
CA LYS A 339 10.58 4.17 31.35
C LYS A 339 11.67 3.40 32.09
N LYS A 340 11.54 3.23 33.42
CA LYS A 340 12.50 2.43 34.21
C LYS A 340 12.34 0.95 33.91
N ASP A 341 11.11 0.47 33.81
CA ASP A 341 10.82 -0.94 33.53
C ASP A 341 11.21 -1.30 32.09
N ILE A 342 10.95 -0.40 31.13
CA ILE A 342 11.40 -0.54 29.74
C ILE A 342 12.95 -0.62 29.67
N LYS A 343 13.66 0.26 30.40
CA LYS A 343 15.13 0.22 30.46
C LYS A 343 15.66 -1.05 31.13
N ALA A 344 15.01 -1.49 32.22
CA ALA A 344 15.38 -2.74 32.90
C ALA A 344 15.19 -3.94 31.97
N ARG A 345 14.07 -3.97 31.22
CA ARG A 345 13.81 -5.03 30.24
C ARG A 345 14.82 -5.01 29.09
N THR A 346 15.16 -3.84 28.58
CA THR A 346 16.21 -3.64 27.57
C THR A 346 17.57 -4.14 28.05
N ALA A 347 17.94 -3.85 29.30
CA ALA A 347 19.17 -4.35 29.90
C ALA A 347 19.19 -5.88 30.05
N GLN A 348 18.06 -6.48 30.43
CA GLN A 348 17.92 -7.94 30.48
C GLN A 348 18.14 -8.59 29.11
N ILE A 349 17.52 -8.06 28.05
CA ILE A 349 17.70 -8.60 26.69
C ILE A 349 19.15 -8.49 26.24
N LYS A 350 19.85 -7.39 26.58
CA LYS A 350 21.30 -7.25 26.31
C LYS A 350 22.13 -8.32 26.98
N GLN A 351 21.83 -8.66 28.24
CA GLN A 351 22.49 -9.75 28.95
C GLN A 351 22.22 -11.11 28.30
N GLU A 352 20.98 -11.35 27.86
CA GLU A 352 20.62 -12.56 27.11
C GLU A 352 21.40 -12.69 25.80
N ILE A 353 21.63 -11.57 25.07
CA ILE A 353 22.46 -11.52 23.84
C ILE A 353 23.91 -11.91 24.13
N GLU A 354 24.47 -11.42 25.24
CA GLU A 354 25.86 -11.73 25.63
C GLU A 354 26.00 -13.18 26.08
N ALA A 355 24.98 -13.75 26.74
CA ALA A 355 25.02 -15.10 27.28
C ALA A 355 24.75 -16.19 26.22
N THR A 356 24.06 -15.87 25.13
CA THR A 356 23.70 -16.87 24.12
C THR A 356 24.88 -17.28 23.25
N LYS A 357 24.99 -18.60 23.00
CA LYS A 357 26.00 -19.19 22.11
C LYS A 357 25.48 -19.46 20.70
N SER A 358 24.17 -19.35 20.48
CA SER A 358 23.52 -19.56 19.20
C SER A 358 23.48 -18.25 18.40
N ASP A 359 24.05 -18.23 17.22
CA ASP A 359 24.03 -17.05 16.34
C ASP A 359 22.59 -16.70 15.90
N TYR A 360 21.76 -17.71 15.69
CA TYR A 360 20.34 -17.51 15.37
C TYR A 360 19.57 -16.89 16.54
N ASP A 361 19.77 -17.36 17.77
CA ASP A 361 19.11 -16.77 18.94
C ASP A 361 19.63 -15.36 19.21
N ARG A 362 20.92 -15.13 18.99
CA ARG A 362 21.52 -13.79 19.09
C ARG A 362 20.86 -12.81 18.12
N GLU A 363 20.69 -13.21 16.86
CA GLU A 363 20.02 -12.38 15.85
C GLU A 363 18.58 -12.05 16.27
N LYS A 364 17.81 -13.03 16.76
CA LYS A 364 16.44 -12.82 17.20
C LYS A 364 16.31 -11.98 18.48
N LEU A 365 17.27 -12.09 19.39
CA LEU A 365 17.35 -11.22 20.56
C LEU A 365 17.72 -9.77 20.16
N GLN A 366 18.62 -9.60 19.18
CA GLN A 366 18.95 -8.27 18.63
C GLN A 366 17.75 -7.62 17.94
N GLU A 367 16.98 -8.38 17.15
CA GLU A 367 15.73 -7.91 16.54
C GLU A 367 14.74 -7.43 17.62
N ARG A 368 14.55 -8.22 18.67
CA ARG A 368 13.68 -7.90 19.80
C ARG A 368 14.13 -6.66 20.57
N LEU A 369 15.44 -6.54 20.79
CA LEU A 369 16.05 -5.36 21.40
C LEU A 369 15.81 -4.10 20.55
N GLY A 370 16.01 -4.20 19.24
CA GLY A 370 15.76 -3.10 18.30
C GLY A 370 14.31 -2.62 18.33
N LYS A 371 13.35 -3.56 18.32
CA LYS A 371 11.92 -3.24 18.39
C LYS A 371 11.52 -2.56 19.71
N LEU A 372 12.10 -2.95 20.84
CA LEU A 372 11.79 -2.36 22.15
C LEU A 372 12.51 -1.03 22.41
N SER A 373 13.74 -0.88 21.93
CA SER A 373 14.57 0.30 22.20
C SER A 373 14.50 1.40 21.14
N GLY A 374 14.04 1.07 19.93
CA GLY A 374 14.01 1.99 18.79
C GLY A 374 12.93 3.07 18.89
N GLY A 375 11.85 2.81 19.61
CA GLY A 375 10.70 3.69 19.66
C GLY A 375 9.97 3.81 18.32
N VAL A 376 9.04 4.76 18.25
CA VAL A 376 8.29 5.13 17.05
C VAL A 376 8.52 6.61 16.76
N ALA A 377 8.97 6.94 15.55
CA ALA A 377 8.99 8.32 15.09
C ALA A 377 7.57 8.72 14.62
N VAL A 378 7.02 9.75 15.20
CA VAL A 378 5.69 10.29 14.86
C VAL A 378 5.89 11.59 14.12
N LEU A 379 5.55 11.60 12.83
CA LEU A 379 5.56 12.80 12.01
C LEU A 379 4.15 13.41 12.01
N ARG A 380 3.98 14.52 12.73
CA ARG A 380 2.72 15.26 12.80
C ARG A 380 2.67 16.30 11.71
N VAL A 381 1.71 16.16 10.82
CA VAL A 381 1.60 16.99 9.60
C VAL A 381 0.67 18.16 9.86
N GLY A 382 1.19 19.38 9.75
CA GLY A 382 0.45 20.61 9.86
C GLY A 382 0.00 21.17 8.51
N GLY A 383 -1.08 21.95 8.52
CA GLY A 383 -1.60 22.66 7.34
C GLY A 383 -2.72 23.61 7.68
N ALA A 384 -3.02 24.51 6.73
CA ALA A 384 -4.06 25.53 6.89
C ALA A 384 -5.49 25.00 6.71
N SER A 385 -5.64 23.84 6.07
CA SER A 385 -6.92 23.18 5.84
C SER A 385 -6.78 21.66 5.92
N GLU A 386 -7.89 20.98 6.22
CA GLU A 386 -7.97 19.51 6.26
C GLU A 386 -7.56 18.86 4.92
N VAL A 387 -7.93 19.50 3.81
CA VAL A 387 -7.58 19.04 2.45
C VAL A 387 -6.07 19.10 2.22
N GLU A 388 -5.41 20.18 2.67
CA GLU A 388 -3.96 20.34 2.58
C GLU A 388 -3.23 19.32 3.47
N VAL A 389 -3.68 19.13 4.70
CA VAL A 389 -3.09 18.14 5.62
C VAL A 389 -3.19 16.74 5.03
N LYS A 390 -4.35 16.37 4.48
CA LYS A 390 -4.57 15.05 3.88
C LYS A 390 -3.67 14.84 2.65
N GLU A 391 -3.53 15.84 1.78
CA GLU A 391 -2.64 15.77 0.60
C GLU A 391 -1.17 15.64 1.02
N LYS A 392 -0.73 16.42 2.02
CA LYS A 392 0.63 16.31 2.56
C LYS A 392 0.90 14.92 3.20
N LYS A 393 -0.08 14.37 3.91
CA LYS A 393 0.04 13.02 4.49
C LYS A 393 0.19 11.96 3.40
N ASP A 394 -0.66 11.97 2.38
CA ASP A 394 -0.56 11.01 1.27
C ASP A 394 0.84 11.08 0.64
N ARG A 395 1.40 12.29 0.42
CA ARG A 395 2.78 12.47 -0.10
C ARG A 395 3.87 11.98 0.84
N ILE A 396 3.71 12.18 2.15
CA ILE A 396 4.67 11.71 3.14
C ILE A 396 4.63 10.19 3.24
N ASP A 397 3.45 9.57 3.20
CA ASP A 397 3.29 8.11 3.21
C ASP A 397 3.97 7.49 1.98
N ASP A 398 3.78 8.06 0.77
CA ASP A 398 4.48 7.64 -0.45
C ASP A 398 6.00 7.77 -0.32
N ALA A 399 6.47 8.92 0.17
CA ALA A 399 7.90 9.18 0.36
C ALA A 399 8.55 8.26 1.40
N LEU A 400 7.85 7.91 2.47
CA LEU A 400 8.29 6.92 3.46
C LEU A 400 8.42 5.52 2.84
N ASN A 401 7.42 5.10 2.08
CA ASN A 401 7.44 3.79 1.42
C ASN A 401 8.55 3.70 0.37
N ALA A 402 8.72 4.74 -0.45
CA ALA A 402 9.82 4.84 -1.41
C ALA A 402 11.18 4.80 -0.73
N THR A 403 11.34 5.51 0.38
CA THR A 403 12.61 5.54 1.14
C THR A 403 12.91 4.17 1.76
N ARG A 404 11.93 3.50 2.36
CA ARG A 404 12.09 2.12 2.87
C ARG A 404 12.44 1.14 1.75
N ALA A 405 11.80 1.27 0.59
CA ALA A 405 12.12 0.45 -0.58
C ALA A 405 13.55 0.67 -1.07
N ALA A 406 14.01 1.93 -1.06
CA ALA A 406 15.36 2.32 -1.45
C ALA A 406 16.44 1.82 -0.48
N VAL A 407 16.18 1.85 0.81
CA VAL A 407 17.09 1.28 1.83
C VAL A 407 17.23 -0.23 1.65
N LYS A 408 16.13 -0.94 1.32
CA LYS A 408 16.14 -2.40 1.17
C LYS A 408 16.83 -2.90 -0.10
N GLU A 409 16.62 -2.26 -1.24
CA GLU A 409 17.06 -2.76 -2.55
C GLU A 409 17.95 -1.76 -3.32
N GLY A 410 18.29 -0.62 -2.71
CA GLY A 410 19.07 0.43 -3.37
C GLY A 410 18.25 1.29 -4.33
N VAL A 411 18.97 2.14 -5.05
CA VAL A 411 18.43 3.13 -5.98
C VAL A 411 19.04 3.03 -7.36
N VAL A 412 18.30 3.50 -8.35
CA VAL A 412 18.73 3.66 -9.75
C VAL A 412 18.49 5.08 -10.21
N ALA A 413 18.99 5.44 -11.40
CA ALA A 413 18.70 6.73 -12.02
C ALA A 413 17.19 6.89 -12.24
N GLY A 414 16.63 7.96 -11.69
CA GLY A 414 15.18 8.22 -11.68
C GLY A 414 14.66 8.84 -12.97
N GLY A 415 13.39 9.28 -12.92
CA GLY A 415 12.74 9.93 -14.06
C GLY A 415 12.48 9.02 -15.26
N GLY A 416 12.32 7.71 -15.03
CA GLY A 416 12.11 6.72 -16.09
C GLY A 416 13.37 6.28 -16.85
N VAL A 417 14.52 6.85 -16.48
CA VAL A 417 15.82 6.60 -17.16
C VAL A 417 16.28 5.16 -16.99
N ALA A 418 16.10 4.58 -15.79
CA ALA A 418 16.49 3.19 -15.52
C ALA A 418 15.76 2.20 -16.44
N LEU A 419 14.47 2.41 -16.68
CA LEU A 419 13.66 1.60 -17.60
C LEU A 419 14.09 1.82 -19.06
N LEU A 420 14.30 3.08 -19.47
CA LEU A 420 14.72 3.41 -20.84
C LEU A 420 16.01 2.68 -21.21
N TYR A 421 17.04 2.73 -20.38
CA TYR A 421 18.31 2.07 -20.66
C TYR A 421 18.25 0.54 -20.50
N GLY A 422 17.24 -0.01 -19.83
CA GLY A 422 16.94 -1.44 -19.82
C GLY A 422 16.67 -2.01 -21.22
N THR A 423 16.27 -1.15 -22.17
CA THR A 423 16.09 -1.55 -23.59
C THR A 423 17.36 -2.11 -24.22
N LYS A 424 18.56 -1.68 -23.78
CA LYS A 424 19.85 -2.18 -24.29
C LYS A 424 20.09 -3.65 -23.90
N ALA A 425 19.63 -4.07 -22.72
CA ALA A 425 19.76 -5.46 -22.28
C ALA A 425 18.94 -6.43 -23.14
N LEU A 426 17.86 -5.95 -23.77
CA LEU A 426 17.02 -6.76 -24.64
C LEU A 426 17.68 -7.17 -25.97
N GLU A 427 18.75 -6.49 -26.38
CA GLU A 427 19.46 -6.79 -27.63
C GLU A 427 20.17 -8.17 -27.61
N ALA A 428 20.47 -8.68 -26.42
CA ALA A 428 21.09 -9.99 -26.23
C ALA A 428 20.09 -11.16 -26.26
N LEU A 429 18.78 -10.89 -26.21
CA LEU A 429 17.74 -11.91 -26.18
C LEU A 429 17.60 -12.60 -27.56
N LYS A 430 17.47 -13.92 -27.49
CA LYS A 430 17.25 -14.78 -28.69
C LYS A 430 15.85 -15.40 -28.61
N PRO A 431 14.84 -14.81 -29.25
CA PRO A 431 13.51 -15.40 -29.34
C PRO A 431 13.54 -16.69 -30.19
N THR A 432 12.62 -17.63 -29.89
CA THR A 432 12.50 -18.88 -30.63
C THR A 432 11.63 -18.75 -31.88
N ASN A 433 10.80 -17.72 -31.97
CA ASN A 433 9.94 -17.41 -33.11
C ASN A 433 9.68 -15.89 -33.25
N ASP A 434 9.05 -15.50 -34.38
CA ASP A 434 8.78 -14.09 -34.66
C ASP A 434 7.76 -13.46 -33.69
N ASP A 435 6.78 -14.21 -33.21
CA ASP A 435 5.78 -13.71 -32.25
C ASP A 435 6.42 -13.38 -30.91
N GLN A 436 7.35 -14.20 -30.42
CA GLN A 436 8.14 -13.87 -29.22
C GLN A 436 9.01 -12.63 -29.43
N LYS A 437 9.60 -12.48 -30.64
CA LYS A 437 10.36 -11.29 -31.00
C LYS A 437 9.49 -10.03 -30.95
N VAL A 438 8.26 -10.12 -31.43
CA VAL A 438 7.29 -9.02 -31.32
C VAL A 438 6.95 -8.75 -29.84
N GLY A 439 6.78 -9.77 -29.00
CA GLY A 439 6.60 -9.64 -27.56
C GLY A 439 7.74 -8.87 -26.88
N ILE A 440 8.99 -9.18 -27.22
CA ILE A 440 10.18 -8.43 -26.75
C ILE A 440 10.12 -6.97 -27.21
N ASN A 441 9.74 -6.71 -28.47
CA ASN A 441 9.63 -5.36 -29.00
C ASN A 441 8.51 -4.54 -28.35
N ILE A 442 7.43 -5.18 -27.91
CA ILE A 442 6.37 -4.54 -27.12
C ILE A 442 6.97 -3.97 -25.84
N ILE A 443 7.73 -4.76 -25.08
CA ILE A 443 8.42 -4.29 -23.88
C ILE A 443 9.42 -3.18 -24.21
N LYS A 444 10.23 -3.34 -25.28
CA LYS A 444 11.18 -2.30 -25.71
C LYS A 444 10.51 -0.94 -25.96
N LYS A 445 9.29 -0.91 -26.47
CA LYS A 445 8.48 0.31 -26.64
C LYS A 445 7.90 0.78 -25.32
N ALA A 446 7.34 -0.12 -24.52
CA ALA A 446 6.70 0.21 -23.27
C ALA A 446 7.67 0.84 -22.25
N LEU A 447 8.92 0.40 -22.21
CA LEU A 447 9.96 0.97 -21.34
C LEU A 447 10.27 2.45 -21.62
N GLN A 448 9.87 2.99 -22.77
CA GLN A 448 10.00 4.40 -23.11
C GLN A 448 8.82 5.24 -22.59
N ALA A 449 7.69 4.59 -22.27
CA ALA A 449 6.46 5.30 -21.95
C ALA A 449 6.55 6.19 -20.69
N PRO A 450 7.17 5.75 -19.57
CA PRO A 450 7.26 6.60 -18.37
C PRO A 450 8.00 7.91 -18.61
N ILE A 451 9.19 7.88 -19.22
CA ILE A 451 9.97 9.09 -19.49
C ILE A 451 9.31 9.99 -20.54
N ARG A 452 8.62 9.40 -21.54
CA ARG A 452 7.81 10.16 -22.49
C ARG A 452 6.71 10.93 -21.77
N GLN A 453 5.96 10.26 -20.88
CA GLN A 453 4.88 10.89 -20.14
C GLN A 453 5.38 12.01 -19.21
N ILE A 454 6.53 11.80 -18.54
CA ILE A 454 7.17 12.84 -17.72
C ILE A 454 7.51 14.09 -18.56
N ALA A 455 8.10 13.88 -19.74
CA ALA A 455 8.44 14.96 -20.67
C ALA A 455 7.18 15.68 -21.20
N GLU A 456 6.15 14.94 -21.60
CA GLU A 456 4.86 15.48 -22.06
C GLU A 456 4.16 16.31 -20.98
N ASN A 457 4.14 15.83 -19.73
CA ASN A 457 3.61 16.58 -18.59
C ASN A 457 4.42 17.87 -18.32
N ALA A 458 5.70 17.88 -18.70
CA ALA A 458 6.56 19.07 -18.65
C ALA A 458 6.40 20.00 -19.87
N GLY A 459 5.57 19.64 -20.85
CA GLY A 459 5.33 20.44 -22.06
C GLY A 459 6.38 20.25 -23.17
N VAL A 460 7.15 19.16 -23.12
CA VAL A 460 8.18 18.83 -24.11
C VAL A 460 7.80 17.54 -24.83
N ASP A 461 8.16 17.46 -26.13
CA ASP A 461 7.93 16.23 -26.90
C ASP A 461 8.75 15.06 -26.34
N GLY A 462 8.05 14.03 -25.83
CA GLY A 462 8.66 12.86 -25.22
C GLY A 462 9.46 12.01 -26.20
N ALA A 463 9.13 12.03 -27.49
CA ALA A 463 9.89 11.29 -28.51
C ALA A 463 11.26 11.91 -28.74
N VAL A 464 11.35 13.25 -28.75
CA VAL A 464 12.61 13.97 -28.88
C VAL A 464 13.53 13.71 -27.69
N VAL A 465 12.95 13.72 -26.46
CA VAL A 465 13.70 13.42 -25.23
C VAL A 465 14.27 12.01 -25.27
N VAL A 466 13.44 11.01 -25.60
CA VAL A 466 13.88 9.61 -25.70
C VAL A 466 14.94 9.43 -26.78
N GLY A 467 14.76 10.03 -27.97
CA GLY A 467 15.75 9.94 -29.05
C GLY A 467 17.12 10.44 -28.60
N LYS A 468 17.17 11.63 -27.99
CA LYS A 468 18.43 12.21 -27.48
C LYS A 468 19.09 11.35 -26.37
N LEU A 469 18.31 10.74 -25.49
CA LEU A 469 18.85 9.90 -24.43
C LEU A 469 19.40 8.57 -24.95
N LEU A 470 18.76 7.97 -25.95
CA LEU A 470 19.23 6.71 -26.54
C LEU A 470 20.56 6.85 -27.29
N GLU A 471 20.93 8.05 -27.75
CA GLU A 471 22.25 8.35 -28.31
C GLU A 471 23.37 8.32 -27.27
N SER A 472 23.02 8.51 -25.98
CA SER A 472 24.00 8.52 -24.90
C SER A 472 24.55 7.12 -24.58
N LYS A 473 25.86 7.08 -24.31
CA LYS A 473 26.53 5.87 -23.79
C LYS A 473 26.42 5.76 -22.26
N TYR A 474 26.08 6.84 -21.55
CA TYR A 474 26.01 6.89 -20.10
C TYR A 474 24.62 6.54 -19.63
N THR A 475 24.50 5.52 -18.80
CA THR A 475 23.21 4.97 -18.32
C THR A 475 22.55 5.80 -17.21
N ASN A 476 23.25 6.80 -16.67
CA ASN A 476 22.70 7.73 -15.68
C ASN A 476 22.30 9.09 -16.28
N TYR A 477 22.57 9.29 -17.59
CA TYR A 477 22.22 10.52 -18.29
C TYR A 477 20.73 10.55 -18.55
N GLY A 478 20.07 11.60 -18.09
CA GLY A 478 18.62 11.74 -18.15
C GLY A 478 18.16 13.16 -18.44
N TYR A 479 16.85 13.33 -18.48
CA TYR A 479 16.18 14.62 -18.64
C TYR A 479 15.54 15.04 -17.32
N ASN A 480 16.06 16.12 -16.70
CA ASN A 480 15.45 16.75 -15.55
C ASN A 480 14.24 17.58 -16.00
N ALA A 481 13.03 17.03 -15.85
CA ALA A 481 11.81 17.67 -16.30
C ALA A 481 11.45 18.93 -15.49
N GLN A 482 12.04 19.14 -14.31
CA GLN A 482 11.83 20.33 -13.51
C GLN A 482 12.61 21.54 -14.08
N SER A 483 13.92 21.36 -14.35
CA SER A 483 14.79 22.42 -14.91
C SER A 483 14.73 22.49 -16.44
N GLY A 484 14.36 21.42 -17.15
CA GLY A 484 14.40 21.32 -18.59
C GLY A 484 15.78 20.93 -19.15
N GLU A 485 16.71 20.51 -18.30
CA GLU A 485 18.08 20.22 -18.67
C GLU A 485 18.38 18.72 -18.76
N TYR A 486 19.39 18.37 -19.55
CA TYR A 486 19.91 17.00 -19.63
C TYR A 486 21.14 16.88 -18.75
N THR A 487 21.10 15.94 -17.79
CA THR A 487 22.11 15.83 -16.74
C THR A 487 22.32 14.39 -16.28
N ASP A 488 23.30 14.17 -15.41
CA ASP A 488 23.48 12.92 -14.67
C ASP A 488 22.46 12.88 -13.51
N MET A 489 21.43 12.03 -13.65
CA MET A 489 20.32 11.93 -12.71
C MET A 489 20.76 11.57 -11.30
N ILE A 490 21.78 10.71 -11.16
CA ILE A 490 22.30 10.32 -9.84
C ILE A 490 22.99 11.49 -9.14
N LYS A 491 23.78 12.28 -9.88
CA LYS A 491 24.47 13.44 -9.31
C LYS A 491 23.51 14.54 -8.88
N GLU A 492 22.43 14.73 -9.63
CA GLU A 492 21.36 15.68 -9.31
C GLU A 492 20.42 15.16 -8.19
N GLY A 493 20.65 13.95 -7.70
CA GLY A 493 19.82 13.35 -6.65
C GLY A 493 18.44 12.89 -7.14
N ILE A 494 18.22 12.79 -8.46
CA ILE A 494 16.98 12.28 -9.05
C ILE A 494 17.07 10.76 -9.10
N LEU A 495 16.58 10.13 -8.03
CA LEU A 495 16.74 8.71 -7.74
C LEU A 495 15.38 8.02 -7.64
N ASP A 496 15.26 6.84 -8.25
CA ASP A 496 14.11 5.97 -8.07
C ASP A 496 14.51 4.70 -7.28
N PRO A 497 13.71 4.24 -6.30
CA PRO A 497 13.99 2.99 -5.62
C PRO A 497 13.93 1.80 -6.58
N THR A 498 14.94 0.96 -6.56
CA THR A 498 15.04 -0.24 -7.43
C THR A 498 13.82 -1.14 -7.30
N LYS A 499 13.34 -1.34 -6.06
CA LYS A 499 12.14 -2.13 -5.77
C LYS A 499 10.89 -1.55 -6.46
N VAL A 500 10.71 -0.24 -6.42
CA VAL A 500 9.57 0.46 -7.05
C VAL A 500 9.60 0.26 -8.57
N VAL A 501 10.74 0.52 -9.21
CA VAL A 501 10.90 0.41 -10.67
C VAL A 501 10.65 -1.00 -11.17
N ARG A 502 11.24 -2.02 -10.53
CA ARG A 502 11.08 -3.41 -10.95
C ARG A 502 9.67 -3.94 -10.70
N THR A 503 9.05 -3.58 -9.56
CA THR A 503 7.69 -4.01 -9.21
C THR A 503 6.67 -3.41 -10.17
N ALA A 504 6.80 -2.12 -10.50
CA ALA A 504 5.94 -1.45 -11.48
C ALA A 504 5.96 -2.17 -12.85
N LEU A 505 7.14 -2.53 -13.36
CA LEU A 505 7.26 -3.27 -14.62
C LEU A 505 6.69 -4.70 -14.51
N GLN A 506 6.97 -5.39 -13.41
CA GLN A 506 6.56 -6.77 -13.18
C GLN A 506 5.03 -6.90 -13.09
N ASP A 507 4.38 -6.03 -12.30
CA ASP A 507 2.93 -6.06 -12.12
C ASP A 507 2.20 -5.58 -13.37
N ALA A 508 2.72 -4.55 -14.07
CA ALA A 508 2.20 -4.10 -15.35
C ALA A 508 2.22 -5.22 -16.41
N ALA A 509 3.35 -5.90 -16.57
CA ALA A 509 3.50 -6.96 -17.57
C ALA A 509 2.66 -8.21 -17.22
N SER A 510 2.55 -8.55 -15.93
CA SER A 510 1.73 -9.68 -15.46
C SER A 510 0.28 -9.53 -15.88
N VAL A 511 -0.33 -8.38 -15.58
CA VAL A 511 -1.73 -8.10 -15.92
C VAL A 511 -1.90 -7.90 -17.43
N ALA A 512 -0.98 -7.16 -18.08
CA ALA A 512 -1.03 -6.96 -19.52
C ALA A 512 -0.95 -8.29 -20.29
N GLY A 513 -0.14 -9.25 -19.84
CA GLY A 513 -0.06 -10.58 -20.41
C GLY A 513 -1.38 -11.35 -20.36
N LEU A 514 -2.15 -11.20 -19.27
CA LEU A 514 -3.49 -11.78 -19.16
C LEU A 514 -4.48 -11.10 -20.11
N VAL A 515 -4.44 -9.77 -20.21
CA VAL A 515 -5.28 -9.00 -21.13
C VAL A 515 -5.04 -9.41 -22.59
N ILE A 516 -3.79 -9.51 -23.01
CA ILE A 516 -3.39 -9.87 -24.38
C ILE A 516 -3.87 -11.29 -24.75
N THR A 517 -3.88 -12.21 -23.78
CA THR A 517 -4.31 -13.59 -23.98
C THR A 517 -5.82 -13.81 -23.81
N THR A 518 -6.58 -12.77 -23.45
CA THR A 518 -8.04 -12.85 -23.27
C THR A 518 -8.74 -12.83 -24.63
N GLU A 519 -9.67 -13.78 -24.84
CA GLU A 519 -10.47 -13.91 -26.06
C GLU A 519 -11.94 -13.57 -25.84
N ALA A 520 -12.46 -13.84 -24.65
CA ALA A 520 -13.87 -13.62 -24.34
C ALA A 520 -14.04 -12.84 -23.04
N MET A 521 -15.02 -11.96 -23.00
CA MET A 521 -15.45 -11.21 -21.82
C MET A 521 -16.90 -11.55 -21.50
N VAL A 522 -17.19 -11.82 -20.23
CA VAL A 522 -18.53 -12.21 -19.75
C VAL A 522 -18.95 -11.24 -18.63
N THR A 523 -20.07 -10.58 -18.80
CA THR A 523 -20.64 -9.65 -17.82
C THR A 523 -22.11 -9.93 -17.55
N GLU A 524 -22.68 -9.35 -16.50
CA GLU A 524 -24.11 -9.43 -16.25
C GLU A 524 -24.86 -8.52 -17.22
N ALA A 525 -25.86 -9.08 -17.90
CA ALA A 525 -26.74 -8.30 -18.76
C ALA A 525 -27.48 -7.22 -17.93
N PRO A 526 -27.69 -6.02 -18.49
CA PRO A 526 -28.47 -4.99 -17.82
C PRO A 526 -29.86 -5.52 -17.46
N GLN A 527 -30.24 -5.39 -16.19
CA GLN A 527 -31.63 -5.67 -15.81
C GLN A 527 -32.51 -4.64 -16.51
N LYS A 528 -33.42 -5.10 -17.37
CA LYS A 528 -34.49 -4.24 -17.88
C LYS A 528 -35.32 -3.81 -16.66
N GLU A 529 -35.27 -2.54 -16.31
CA GLU A 529 -36.24 -1.97 -15.39
C GLU A 529 -37.63 -2.21 -16.02
N CYS A 530 -38.40 -3.11 -15.44
CA CYS A 530 -39.81 -3.23 -15.74
C CYS A 530 -40.50 -1.96 -15.22
N HIS A 531 -40.62 -0.96 -16.06
CA HIS A 531 -41.61 0.08 -15.85
C HIS A 531 -43.01 -0.57 -15.98
N CYS A 532 -43.45 -1.17 -14.90
CA CYS A 532 -44.86 -1.43 -14.72
C CYS A 532 -45.56 -0.07 -14.57
N HIS A 533 -45.95 0.53 -15.68
CA HIS A 533 -46.99 1.53 -15.66
C HIS A 533 -48.28 0.80 -15.17
N GLY A 534 -48.51 0.91 -13.86
CA GLY A 534 -49.82 0.66 -13.31
C GLY A 534 -50.76 1.71 -13.87
N GLU A 535 -51.47 1.40 -14.94
CA GLU A 535 -52.72 2.08 -15.29
C GLU A 535 -53.65 1.93 -14.10
N ALA A 536 -53.76 2.99 -13.29
CA ALA A 536 -54.83 3.17 -12.34
C ALA A 536 -56.13 3.38 -13.14
N GLY A 537 -56.76 2.26 -13.51
CA GLY A 537 -58.14 2.24 -13.99
C GLY A 537 -59.05 2.72 -12.87
N GLY A 538 -59.58 3.92 -13.03
CA GLY A 538 -60.62 4.47 -12.17
C GLY A 538 -61.89 3.61 -12.23
N VAL A 539 -62.42 3.24 -11.08
CA VAL A 539 -63.81 2.85 -10.92
C VAL A 539 -64.39 3.58 -9.73
N GLY A 540 -65.44 4.27 -10.08
CA GLY A 540 -66.36 5.10 -9.46
C GLY A 540 -66.73 4.93 -7.98
N ALA A 541 -67.12 6.07 -7.50
CA ALA A 541 -67.84 6.28 -6.27
C ALA A 541 -69.13 5.42 -6.16
N MET A 542 -69.33 4.87 -4.96
CA MET A 542 -70.72 4.80 -4.44
C MET A 542 -70.70 4.89 -2.89
N SER A 543 -71.49 5.82 -2.47
CA SER A 543 -71.95 6.23 -1.18
C SER A 543 -72.62 5.14 -0.33
N GLY A 544 -72.59 5.31 0.97
CA GLY A 544 -73.52 4.76 1.99
C GLY A 544 -72.74 4.36 3.24
N GLY A 545 -72.74 4.96 4.35
CA GLY A 545 -73.77 5.43 5.17
C GLY A 545 -73.88 4.56 6.41
N MET A 546 -73.77 5.20 7.59
CA MET A 546 -74.16 4.69 8.94
C MET A 546 -73.21 3.63 9.56
N GLY A 547 -72.64 3.82 10.76
CA GLY A 547 -73.17 4.33 12.04
C GLY A 547 -72.78 3.35 13.12
N PHE A 548 -72.21 3.83 14.10
CA PHE A 548 -71.98 3.59 15.51
C PHE A 548 -70.49 3.68 15.90
#